data_1d941a45bc92fb81227ca0b2693a5e59
#
_entry.id   1d941a45bc92fb81227ca0b2693a5e59
#
_cell.length_a   1.000
_cell.length_b   1.000
_cell.length_c   1.000
_cell.angle_alpha   90.00
_cell.angle_beta   90.00
_cell.angle_gamma   90.00
#
_symmetry.space_group_name_H-M   'P 1'
#
loop_
_entity.id
_entity.type
_entity.pdbx_description
1 polymer ?
#
loop_
_entity_poly.entity_id
_entity_poly.type
_entity_poly.pdbx_seq_one_letter_code
_entity_poly.pdbx_strand_id
1 'polypeptide(L)'
;PEIKILVPILNRFGNTLIAMTGNLTSFLAKNSQFVLDTTVEKEACPNNLAPTNSTTAQLVMGDCLAVCLMEMRNFKGEDFAKYHPGGALGKKLLLRVKDMLDESKKPTVSPESNVQTVIFEISEKRLGVTAVVENDKIIGIITDGDIRRMLSKTETITGITARDIMTKNPKMIQPNDMVVEALNIMEDFSITQLIVAEDNSYKGVIHLHDILKEGIV
;
A
#
# COMPACT_ATOMS: atom_id res chain seq x y z
N PRO A 1 -17.40 5.44 42.89
CA PRO A 1 -18.84 5.77 42.85
C PRO A 1 -19.43 5.45 41.45
N GLU A 2 -18.79 5.86 40.36
CA GLU A 2 -19.29 5.73 38.97
C GLU A 2 -19.53 4.28 38.53
N ILE A 3 -18.60 3.38 38.81
CA ILE A 3 -18.70 1.94 38.51
C ILE A 3 -19.94 1.31 39.18
N LYS A 4 -20.28 1.75 40.40
CA LYS A 4 -21.45 1.21 41.12
C LYS A 4 -22.78 1.60 40.47
N ILE A 5 -22.81 2.69 39.70
CA ILE A 5 -23.97 3.14 38.92
C ILE A 5 -24.00 2.45 37.56
N LEU A 6 -22.86 2.37 36.88
CA LEU A 6 -22.77 1.86 35.52
C LEU A 6 -23.01 0.35 35.41
N VAL A 7 -22.41 -0.45 36.30
CA VAL A 7 -22.48 -1.92 36.27
C VAL A 7 -23.92 -2.46 36.32
N PRO A 8 -24.82 -1.98 37.20
CA PRO A 8 -26.22 -2.41 37.18
C PRO A 8 -26.96 -2.09 35.90
N ILE A 9 -26.64 -0.95 35.28
CA ILE A 9 -27.24 -0.52 34.01
C ILE A 9 -26.81 -1.49 32.90
N LEU A 10 -25.52 -1.79 32.77
CA LEU A 10 -25.00 -2.73 31.79
C LEU A 10 -25.59 -4.13 31.92
N ASN A 11 -25.72 -4.60 33.14
CA ASN A 11 -26.35 -5.90 33.45
C ASN A 11 -27.83 -5.95 33.08
N ARG A 12 -28.57 -4.81 33.23
CA ARG A 12 -29.98 -4.72 32.81
C ARG A 12 -30.14 -4.80 31.29
N PHE A 13 -29.17 -4.34 30.52
CA PHE A 13 -29.17 -4.47 29.06
C PHE A 13 -28.82 -5.87 28.56
N GLY A 14 -28.55 -6.82 29.46
CA GLY A 14 -28.21 -8.19 29.10
C GLY A 14 -26.81 -8.34 28.51
N ASN A 15 -25.94 -7.35 28.68
CA ASN A 15 -24.57 -7.42 28.21
C ASN A 15 -23.71 -8.32 29.11
N THR A 16 -22.87 -9.14 28.51
CA THR A 16 -21.83 -9.85 29.26
C THR A 16 -20.75 -8.86 29.71
N LEU A 17 -20.53 -8.79 31.00
CA LEU A 17 -19.54 -7.89 31.59
C LEU A 17 -18.26 -8.67 31.90
N ILE A 18 -17.14 -8.20 31.37
CA ILE A 18 -15.79 -8.69 31.63
C ILE A 18 -15.07 -7.62 32.46
N ALA A 19 -14.70 -7.94 33.69
CA ALA A 19 -13.92 -7.00 34.51
C ALA A 19 -12.43 -7.24 34.31
N MET A 20 -11.68 -6.16 34.14
CA MET A 20 -10.22 -6.17 34.24
C MET A 20 -9.85 -5.40 35.50
N THR A 21 -9.34 -6.07 36.52
CA THR A 21 -9.11 -5.46 37.84
C THR A 21 -8.07 -6.24 38.64
N GLY A 22 -7.26 -5.48 39.40
CA GLY A 22 -6.33 -6.06 40.40
C GLY A 22 -6.98 -6.36 41.78
N ASN A 23 -8.31 -6.16 41.92
CA ASN A 23 -8.99 -6.48 43.19
C ASN A 23 -10.20 -7.39 42.92
N LEU A 24 -10.00 -8.67 43.09
CA LEU A 24 -10.99 -9.72 42.86
C LEU A 24 -12.19 -9.65 43.79
N THR A 25 -12.08 -8.93 44.90
CA THR A 25 -13.19 -8.72 45.87
C THR A 25 -13.95 -7.43 45.62
N SER A 26 -13.56 -6.64 44.61
CA SER A 26 -14.19 -5.39 44.28
C SER A 26 -15.64 -5.55 43.82
N PHE A 27 -16.44 -4.46 43.92
CA PHE A 27 -17.81 -4.42 43.39
C PHE A 27 -17.84 -4.77 41.90
N LEU A 28 -16.86 -4.32 41.10
CA LEU A 28 -16.77 -4.63 39.71
C LEU A 28 -16.58 -6.11 39.45
N ALA A 29 -15.60 -6.74 40.11
CA ALA A 29 -15.33 -8.18 39.98
C ALA A 29 -16.54 -9.04 40.37
N LYS A 30 -17.20 -8.72 41.49
CA LYS A 30 -18.35 -9.49 42.00
C LYS A 30 -19.62 -9.38 41.11
N ASN A 31 -19.70 -8.37 40.28
CA ASN A 31 -20.88 -8.12 39.42
C ASN A 31 -20.57 -8.34 37.92
N SER A 32 -19.44 -8.99 37.60
CA SER A 32 -19.04 -9.36 36.26
C SER A 32 -19.11 -10.85 36.04
N GLN A 33 -19.41 -11.29 34.83
CA GLN A 33 -19.47 -12.71 34.47
C GLN A 33 -18.05 -13.31 34.32
N PHE A 34 -17.11 -12.50 33.89
CA PHE A 34 -15.71 -12.90 33.76
C PHE A 34 -14.81 -11.85 34.41
N VAL A 35 -13.68 -12.30 34.95
CA VAL A 35 -12.69 -11.41 35.56
C VAL A 35 -11.32 -11.74 35.02
N LEU A 36 -10.66 -10.74 34.48
CA LEU A 36 -9.25 -10.77 34.09
C LEU A 36 -8.45 -10.16 35.25
N ASP A 37 -7.67 -10.99 35.89
CA ASP A 37 -6.87 -10.57 37.03
C ASP A 37 -5.61 -9.84 36.59
N THR A 38 -5.51 -8.56 36.97
CA THR A 38 -4.36 -7.71 36.72
C THR A 38 -3.71 -7.25 38.03
N THR A 39 -3.78 -8.10 39.07
CA THR A 39 -3.17 -7.82 40.36
C THR A 39 -1.66 -7.63 40.21
N VAL A 40 -1.15 -6.58 40.83
CA VAL A 40 0.29 -6.35 41.00
C VAL A 40 0.63 -6.29 42.47
N GLU A 41 1.82 -6.75 42.82
CA GLU A 41 2.27 -6.76 44.21
C GLU A 41 2.41 -5.35 44.78
N LYS A 42 2.99 -4.43 43.98
CA LYS A 42 3.19 -3.01 44.36
C LYS A 42 3.32 -2.15 43.10
N GLU A 43 3.10 -0.86 43.28
CA GLU A 43 3.43 0.14 42.22
C GLU A 43 4.92 0.42 42.19
N ALA A 44 5.43 0.81 41.02
CA ALA A 44 6.81 1.26 40.84
C ALA A 44 7.04 2.67 41.45
N CYS A 45 5.98 3.41 41.65
CA CYS A 45 6.01 4.71 42.34
C CYS A 45 6.64 4.54 43.72
N PRO A 46 7.67 5.32 44.10
CA PRO A 46 8.35 5.22 45.39
C PRO A 46 7.42 5.28 46.59
N ASN A 47 6.32 6.01 46.47
CA ASN A 47 5.32 6.19 47.55
C ASN A 47 4.14 5.22 47.39
N ASN A 48 4.16 4.31 46.41
CA ASN A 48 3.07 3.38 46.09
C ASN A 48 1.69 4.06 45.92
N LEU A 49 1.67 5.31 45.39
CA LEU A 49 0.47 6.13 45.24
C LEU A 49 0.02 6.26 43.77
N ALA A 50 0.97 6.45 42.86
CA ALA A 50 0.68 6.62 41.45
C ALA A 50 0.58 5.28 40.74
N PRO A 51 -0.48 5.02 39.96
CA PRO A 51 -0.61 3.79 39.20
C PRO A 51 0.50 3.73 38.13
N THR A 52 1.26 2.66 38.11
CA THR A 52 2.39 2.39 37.23
C THR A 52 2.39 0.92 36.81
N ASN A 53 2.79 -0.01 37.70
CA ASN A 53 2.76 -1.44 37.41
C ASN A 53 1.34 -1.93 37.14
N SER A 54 0.35 -1.42 37.85
CA SER A 54 -1.06 -1.78 37.64
C SER A 54 -1.57 -1.34 36.26
N THR A 55 -1.24 -0.13 35.80
CA THR A 55 -1.63 0.36 34.48
C THR A 55 -0.90 -0.41 33.37
N THR A 56 0.36 -0.75 33.58
CA THR A 56 1.13 -1.57 32.63
C THR A 56 0.53 -2.98 32.52
N ALA A 57 0.18 -3.61 33.65
CA ALA A 57 -0.47 -4.93 33.65
C ALA A 57 -1.82 -4.91 32.91
N GLN A 58 -2.62 -3.86 33.10
CA GLN A 58 -3.89 -3.69 32.37
C GLN A 58 -3.67 -3.48 30.87
N LEU A 59 -2.66 -2.70 30.47
CA LEU A 59 -2.32 -2.48 29.05
C LEU A 59 -1.93 -3.81 28.39
N VAL A 60 -1.00 -4.54 28.99
CA VAL A 60 -0.54 -5.83 28.46
C VAL A 60 -1.70 -6.85 28.39
N MET A 61 -2.55 -6.90 29.41
CA MET A 61 -3.74 -7.77 29.38
C MET A 61 -4.70 -7.40 28.26
N GLY A 62 -4.89 -6.11 28.01
CA GLY A 62 -5.71 -5.60 26.90
C GLY A 62 -5.13 -5.99 25.53
N ASP A 63 -3.82 -5.84 25.34
CA ASP A 63 -3.14 -6.25 24.12
C ASP A 63 -3.21 -7.76 23.91
N CYS A 64 -3.00 -8.57 24.95
CA CYS A 64 -3.18 -10.03 24.87
C CYS A 64 -4.61 -10.39 24.44
N LEU A 65 -5.63 -9.77 25.02
CA LEU A 65 -7.02 -10.00 24.63
C LEU A 65 -7.28 -9.63 23.16
N ALA A 66 -6.74 -8.49 22.71
CA ALA A 66 -6.85 -8.06 21.33
C ALA A 66 -6.20 -9.07 20.36
N VAL A 67 -4.98 -9.54 20.66
CA VAL A 67 -4.28 -10.54 19.84
C VAL A 67 -5.06 -11.87 19.79
N CYS A 68 -5.56 -12.35 20.94
CA CYS A 68 -6.40 -13.56 20.98
C CYS A 68 -7.66 -13.41 20.11
N LEU A 69 -8.32 -12.24 20.16
CA LEU A 69 -9.51 -11.97 19.36
C LEU A 69 -9.19 -11.88 17.86
N MET A 70 -8.03 -11.32 17.49
CA MET A 70 -7.55 -11.29 16.11
C MET A 70 -7.36 -12.73 15.59
N GLU A 71 -6.72 -13.59 16.37
CA GLU A 71 -6.47 -14.98 16.00
C GLU A 71 -7.77 -15.78 15.88
N MET A 72 -8.67 -15.67 16.86
CA MET A 72 -9.98 -16.33 16.85
C MET A 72 -10.85 -15.92 15.65
N ARG A 73 -10.71 -14.70 15.15
CA ARG A 73 -11.45 -14.16 14.01
C ARG A 73 -10.72 -14.32 12.68
N ASN A 74 -9.53 -14.93 12.68
CA ASN A 74 -8.67 -15.03 11.51
C ASN A 74 -8.46 -13.65 10.84
N PHE A 75 -8.25 -12.61 11.68
CA PHE A 75 -8.09 -11.22 11.24
C PHE A 75 -6.76 -11.06 10.50
N LYS A 76 -6.83 -10.66 9.24
CA LYS A 76 -5.68 -10.54 8.33
C LYS A 76 -5.30 -9.08 8.08
N GLY A 77 -4.15 -8.88 7.42
CA GLY A 77 -3.70 -7.56 6.99
C GLY A 77 -4.72 -6.82 6.11
N GLU A 78 -5.46 -7.55 5.27
CA GLU A 78 -6.54 -7.00 4.45
C GLU A 78 -7.70 -6.43 5.29
N ASP A 79 -8.01 -7.06 6.42
CA ASP A 79 -9.02 -6.55 7.34
C ASP A 79 -8.51 -5.30 8.06
N PHE A 80 -7.24 -5.29 8.45
CA PHE A 80 -6.61 -4.10 9.02
C PHE A 80 -6.63 -2.91 8.03
N ALA A 81 -6.33 -3.16 6.76
CA ALA A 81 -6.32 -2.16 5.71
C ALA A 81 -7.69 -1.48 5.52
N LYS A 82 -8.80 -2.20 5.70
CA LYS A 82 -10.17 -1.65 5.64
C LYS A 82 -10.41 -0.54 6.68
N TYR A 83 -9.78 -0.67 7.86
CA TYR A 83 -9.90 0.31 8.94
C TYR A 83 -8.83 1.41 8.89
N HIS A 84 -7.70 1.15 8.21
CA HIS A 84 -6.57 2.06 8.10
C HIS A 84 -6.10 2.22 6.64
N PRO A 85 -6.99 2.60 5.69
CA PRO A 85 -6.66 2.60 4.26
C PRO A 85 -5.59 3.64 3.88
N GLY A 86 -5.48 4.74 4.63
CA GLY A 86 -4.51 5.82 4.36
C GLY A 86 -3.09 5.56 4.88
N GLY A 87 -2.88 4.56 5.70
CA GLY A 87 -1.55 4.20 6.20
C GLY A 87 -0.72 3.44 5.16
N ALA A 88 0.62 3.39 5.35
CA ALA A 88 1.52 2.67 4.43
C ALA A 88 1.09 1.21 4.19
N LEU A 89 0.71 0.50 5.25
CA LEU A 89 0.19 -0.88 5.13
C LEU A 89 -1.14 -0.93 4.36
N GLY A 90 -2.05 0.01 4.60
CA GLY A 90 -3.32 0.10 3.89
C GLY A 90 -3.12 0.33 2.40
N LYS A 91 -2.29 1.31 2.03
CA LYS A 91 -1.93 1.59 0.63
C LYS A 91 -1.27 0.37 -0.02
N LYS A 92 -0.32 -0.29 0.65
CA LYS A 92 0.36 -1.48 0.14
C LYS A 92 -0.62 -2.62 -0.19
N LEU A 93 -1.71 -2.75 0.56
CA LEU A 93 -2.70 -3.83 0.43
C LEU A 93 -3.93 -3.48 -0.40
N LEU A 94 -4.15 -2.21 -0.73
CA LEU A 94 -5.37 -1.76 -1.41
C LEU A 94 -5.12 -1.02 -2.71
N LEU A 95 -3.98 -0.31 -2.84
CA LEU A 95 -3.73 0.55 -3.98
C LEU A 95 -3.45 -0.28 -5.24
N ARG A 96 -4.21 -0.01 -6.30
CA ARG A 96 -4.07 -0.66 -7.59
C ARG A 96 -3.36 0.25 -8.58
N VAL A 97 -2.75 -0.36 -9.60
CA VAL A 97 -2.02 0.35 -10.66
C VAL A 97 -2.90 1.41 -11.33
N LYS A 98 -4.17 1.11 -11.61
CA LYS A 98 -5.11 2.07 -12.20
C LYS A 98 -5.32 3.35 -11.39
N ASP A 99 -5.21 3.25 -10.05
CA ASP A 99 -5.43 4.38 -9.15
C ASP A 99 -4.28 5.40 -9.23
N MET A 100 -3.14 5.00 -9.84
CA MET A 100 -1.96 5.83 -10.03
C MET A 100 -1.79 6.33 -11.47
N LEU A 101 -2.64 5.91 -12.41
CA LEU A 101 -2.55 6.36 -13.79
C LEU A 101 -3.02 7.80 -13.92
N ASP A 102 -2.22 8.59 -14.61
CA ASP A 102 -2.57 9.95 -15.04
C ASP A 102 -2.90 9.91 -16.54
N GLU A 103 -4.17 10.00 -16.89
CA GLU A 103 -4.64 9.96 -18.28
C GLU A 103 -4.04 11.06 -19.14
N SER A 104 -3.65 12.20 -18.54
CA SER A 104 -2.98 13.29 -19.24
C SER A 104 -1.53 12.96 -19.63
N LYS A 105 -0.95 11.95 -18.97
CA LYS A 105 0.43 11.48 -19.17
C LYS A 105 0.46 10.07 -19.78
N LYS A 106 -0.16 9.93 -20.92
CA LYS A 106 -0.21 8.67 -21.68
C LYS A 106 0.68 8.76 -22.92
N PRO A 107 2.04 8.68 -22.78
CA PRO A 107 2.95 8.85 -23.90
C PRO A 107 2.78 7.72 -24.92
N THR A 108 2.57 8.12 -26.18
CA THR A 108 2.35 7.17 -27.25
C THR A 108 2.83 7.70 -28.59
N VAL A 109 3.43 6.83 -29.40
CA VAL A 109 3.84 7.11 -30.77
C VAL A 109 3.44 5.95 -31.69
N SER A 110 3.27 6.24 -33.00
CA SER A 110 3.12 5.18 -34.00
C SER A 110 4.48 4.57 -34.35
N PRO A 111 4.53 3.33 -34.88
CA PRO A 111 5.78 2.73 -35.32
C PRO A 111 6.52 3.54 -36.38
N GLU A 112 5.78 4.27 -37.20
CA GLU A 112 6.32 5.08 -38.29
C GLU A 112 6.72 6.53 -37.85
N SER A 113 6.49 6.86 -36.58
CA SER A 113 6.91 8.17 -36.04
C SER A 113 8.43 8.33 -36.17
N ASN A 114 8.88 9.49 -36.61
CA ASN A 114 10.31 9.79 -36.65
C ASN A 114 10.88 10.03 -35.23
N VAL A 115 12.19 9.96 -35.09
CA VAL A 115 12.91 10.14 -33.83
C VAL A 115 12.63 11.49 -33.18
N GLN A 116 12.46 12.55 -33.91
CA GLN A 116 12.16 13.89 -33.34
C GLN A 116 10.80 13.86 -32.63
N THR A 117 9.79 13.25 -33.24
CA THR A 117 8.45 13.07 -32.63
C THR A 117 8.55 12.22 -31.36
N VAL A 118 9.34 11.16 -31.37
CA VAL A 118 9.57 10.30 -30.18
C VAL A 118 10.20 11.10 -29.05
N ILE A 119 11.25 11.87 -29.33
CA ILE A 119 11.94 12.70 -28.34
C ILE A 119 11.00 13.77 -27.77
N PHE A 120 10.18 14.39 -28.63
CA PHE A 120 9.21 15.40 -28.22
C PHE A 120 8.18 14.79 -27.26
N GLU A 121 7.59 13.65 -27.61
CA GLU A 121 6.59 12.95 -26.79
C GLU A 121 7.16 12.57 -25.39
N ILE A 122 8.35 11.97 -25.34
CA ILE A 122 9.02 11.62 -24.09
C ILE A 122 9.28 12.88 -23.22
N SER A 123 9.74 13.96 -23.84
CA SER A 123 10.07 15.22 -23.17
C SER A 123 8.82 15.93 -22.63
N GLU A 124 7.73 15.94 -23.39
CA GLU A 124 6.47 16.57 -23.02
C GLU A 124 5.83 15.84 -21.84
N LYS A 125 5.76 14.52 -21.89
CA LYS A 125 5.12 13.69 -20.86
C LYS A 125 5.98 13.48 -19.63
N ARG A 126 7.30 13.70 -19.69
CA ARG A 126 8.26 13.66 -18.57
C ARG A 126 8.30 12.32 -17.81
N LEU A 127 8.03 11.23 -18.50
CA LEU A 127 8.11 9.89 -17.94
C LEU A 127 9.37 9.11 -18.37
N GLY A 128 10.21 9.72 -19.22
CA GLY A 128 11.43 9.10 -19.74
C GLY A 128 11.18 7.90 -20.65
N VAL A 129 9.94 7.76 -21.15
CA VAL A 129 9.49 6.61 -21.93
C VAL A 129 8.29 6.97 -22.80
N THR A 130 8.12 6.26 -23.93
CA THR A 130 6.88 6.26 -24.72
C THR A 130 6.54 4.85 -25.20
N ALA A 131 5.25 4.53 -25.27
CA ALA A 131 4.78 3.29 -25.86
C ALA A 131 4.71 3.42 -27.39
N VAL A 132 5.11 2.37 -28.10
CA VAL A 132 4.89 2.26 -29.55
C VAL A 132 3.63 1.43 -29.77
N VAL A 133 2.60 2.08 -30.32
CA VAL A 133 1.27 1.50 -30.47
C VAL A 133 0.88 1.42 -31.94
N GLU A 134 0.38 0.26 -32.35
CA GLU A 134 -0.13 -0.01 -33.69
C GLU A 134 -1.50 -0.69 -33.59
N ASN A 135 -2.53 -0.12 -34.22
CA ASN A 135 -3.91 -0.63 -34.15
C ASN A 135 -4.38 -0.90 -32.68
N ASP A 136 -4.17 0.08 -31.81
CA ASP A 136 -4.47 0.05 -30.38
C ASP A 136 -3.71 -1.01 -29.56
N LYS A 137 -2.74 -1.70 -30.17
CA LYS A 137 -1.91 -2.72 -29.52
C LYS A 137 -0.49 -2.20 -29.28
N ILE A 138 0.05 -2.58 -28.14
CA ILE A 138 1.45 -2.27 -27.80
C ILE A 138 2.36 -3.24 -28.56
N ILE A 139 3.27 -2.68 -29.36
CA ILE A 139 4.28 -3.46 -30.10
C ILE A 139 5.69 -3.23 -29.56
N GLY A 140 5.90 -2.19 -28.75
CA GLY A 140 7.19 -1.88 -28.18
C GLY A 140 7.16 -0.70 -27.23
N ILE A 141 8.32 -0.38 -26.71
CA ILE A 141 8.59 0.75 -25.82
C ILE A 141 9.88 1.43 -26.23
N ILE A 142 9.96 2.74 -26.08
CA ILE A 142 11.18 3.52 -26.30
C ILE A 142 11.46 4.31 -25.02
N THR A 143 12.65 4.15 -24.49
CA THR A 143 13.14 4.87 -23.31
C THR A 143 14.22 5.87 -23.67
N ASP A 144 14.57 6.80 -22.75
CA ASP A 144 15.72 7.68 -22.89
C ASP A 144 17.01 6.90 -23.13
N GLY A 145 17.12 5.67 -22.58
CA GLY A 145 18.24 4.76 -22.81
C GLY A 145 18.32 4.28 -24.26
N ASP A 146 17.19 4.02 -24.91
CA ASP A 146 17.12 3.61 -26.32
C ASP A 146 17.54 4.76 -27.23
N ILE A 147 17.06 5.97 -26.94
CA ILE A 147 17.47 7.19 -27.66
C ILE A 147 19.00 7.38 -27.57
N ARG A 148 19.55 7.30 -26.36
CA ARG A 148 21.01 7.45 -26.16
C ARG A 148 21.81 6.37 -26.89
N ARG A 149 21.37 5.10 -26.86
CA ARG A 149 22.00 4.01 -27.60
C ARG A 149 21.93 4.22 -29.11
N MET A 150 20.84 4.71 -29.64
CA MET A 150 20.68 5.05 -31.05
C MET A 150 21.67 6.15 -31.44
N LEU A 151 21.70 7.28 -30.69
CA LEU A 151 22.59 8.41 -30.94
C LEU A 151 24.09 8.05 -30.88
N SER A 152 24.45 7.04 -30.05
CA SER A 152 25.85 6.57 -29.98
C SER A 152 26.28 5.72 -31.18
N LYS A 153 25.32 5.26 -32.01
CA LYS A 153 25.59 4.36 -33.16
C LYS A 153 25.41 5.03 -34.50
N THR A 154 24.75 6.19 -34.55
CA THR A 154 24.36 6.89 -35.79
C THR A 154 24.72 8.35 -35.73
N GLU A 155 25.32 8.85 -36.80
CA GLU A 155 25.67 10.30 -36.96
C GLU A 155 24.44 11.15 -37.30
N THR A 156 23.41 10.55 -37.91
CA THR A 156 22.19 11.27 -38.30
C THR A 156 20.95 10.52 -37.82
N ILE A 157 19.91 11.25 -37.44
CA ILE A 157 18.60 10.72 -37.05
C ILE A 157 17.59 10.67 -38.18
N THR A 158 17.99 11.15 -39.37
CA THR A 158 17.11 11.27 -40.56
C THR A 158 16.78 9.87 -41.07
N GLY A 159 15.49 9.57 -41.24
CA GLY A 159 15.01 8.31 -41.80
C GLY A 159 14.87 7.20 -40.72
N ILE A 160 15.25 7.43 -39.47
CA ILE A 160 15.05 6.49 -38.39
C ILE A 160 13.65 6.66 -37.80
N THR A 161 12.92 5.54 -37.62
CA THR A 161 11.57 5.50 -37.10
C THR A 161 11.53 4.92 -35.70
N ALA A 162 10.38 5.05 -34.99
CA ALA A 162 10.14 4.44 -33.70
C ALA A 162 10.31 2.91 -33.75
N ARG A 163 9.90 2.28 -34.86
CA ARG A 163 10.04 0.82 -35.09
C ARG A 163 11.50 0.36 -35.07
N ASP A 164 12.43 1.20 -35.53
CA ASP A 164 13.86 0.85 -35.63
C ASP A 164 14.55 0.86 -34.27
N ILE A 165 14.07 1.68 -33.33
CA ILE A 165 14.72 1.91 -32.04
C ILE A 165 13.98 1.32 -30.84
N MET A 166 12.74 0.85 -31.05
CA MET A 166 11.92 0.31 -29.95
C MET A 166 12.48 -1.01 -29.39
N THR A 167 12.36 -1.18 -28.10
CA THR A 167 12.47 -2.48 -27.44
C THR A 167 11.14 -3.21 -27.58
N LYS A 168 11.16 -4.40 -28.21
CA LYS A 168 9.98 -5.25 -28.42
C LYS A 168 9.64 -6.01 -27.13
N ASN A 169 8.38 -6.40 -26.98
CA ASN A 169 7.86 -7.18 -25.84
C ASN A 169 8.19 -6.50 -24.48
N PRO A 170 7.74 -5.27 -24.26
CA PRO A 170 7.97 -4.59 -23.00
C PRO A 170 7.37 -5.36 -21.83
N LYS A 171 7.93 -5.16 -20.64
CA LYS A 171 7.28 -5.61 -19.40
C LYS A 171 6.00 -4.82 -19.20
N MET A 172 4.93 -5.52 -18.87
CA MET A 172 3.60 -4.94 -18.70
C MET A 172 2.98 -5.39 -17.39
N ILE A 173 2.04 -4.61 -16.90
CA ILE A 173 1.22 -4.92 -15.73
C ILE A 173 -0.24 -4.56 -16.03
N GLN A 174 -1.19 -5.22 -15.35
CA GLN A 174 -2.60 -4.94 -15.54
C GLN A 174 -3.08 -3.77 -14.67
N PRO A 175 -4.11 -3.01 -15.09
CA PRO A 175 -4.65 -1.90 -14.30
C PRO A 175 -5.16 -2.32 -12.91
N ASN A 176 -5.66 -3.54 -12.79
CA ASN A 176 -6.23 -4.06 -11.54
C ASN A 176 -5.21 -4.76 -10.63
N ASP A 177 -3.97 -4.94 -11.08
CA ASP A 177 -2.90 -5.50 -10.24
C ASP A 177 -2.53 -4.52 -9.13
N MET A 178 -1.90 -5.04 -8.08
CA MET A 178 -1.49 -4.23 -6.94
C MET A 178 -0.24 -3.41 -7.28
N VAL A 179 -0.16 -2.19 -6.76
CA VAL A 179 1.03 -1.34 -6.99
C VAL A 179 2.30 -1.98 -6.45
N VAL A 180 2.21 -2.79 -5.40
CA VAL A 180 3.36 -3.54 -4.88
C VAL A 180 3.91 -4.57 -5.89
N GLU A 181 3.05 -5.13 -6.74
CA GLU A 181 3.50 -6.04 -7.80
C GLU A 181 4.25 -5.27 -8.90
N ALA A 182 3.77 -4.06 -9.24
CA ALA A 182 4.51 -3.18 -10.14
C ALA A 182 5.92 -2.86 -9.62
N LEU A 183 6.03 -2.58 -8.32
CA LEU A 183 7.32 -2.33 -7.66
C LEU A 183 8.24 -3.54 -7.75
N ASN A 184 7.75 -4.74 -7.43
CA ASN A 184 8.54 -5.99 -7.52
C ASN A 184 9.06 -6.22 -8.95
N ILE A 185 8.20 -6.02 -9.97
CA ILE A 185 8.62 -6.14 -11.38
C ILE A 185 9.72 -5.10 -11.71
N MET A 186 9.56 -3.86 -11.22
CA MET A 186 10.57 -2.82 -11.45
C MET A 186 11.92 -3.16 -10.81
N GLU A 187 11.93 -3.73 -9.61
CA GLU A 187 13.12 -4.19 -8.91
C GLU A 187 13.76 -5.38 -9.62
N ASP A 188 13.00 -6.42 -9.93
CA ASP A 188 13.48 -7.66 -10.56
C ASP A 188 14.15 -7.40 -11.92
N PHE A 189 13.62 -6.45 -12.68
CA PHE A 189 14.13 -6.11 -14.00
C PHE A 189 15.01 -4.84 -14.04
N SER A 190 15.24 -4.22 -12.87
CA SER A 190 16.02 -2.96 -12.75
C SER A 190 15.51 -1.88 -13.71
N ILE A 191 14.19 -1.68 -13.76
CA ILE A 191 13.50 -0.68 -14.58
C ILE A 191 12.73 0.29 -13.69
N THR A 192 12.52 1.51 -14.16
CA THR A 192 11.82 2.56 -13.41
C THR A 192 10.47 2.94 -14.01
N GLN A 193 10.13 2.38 -15.16
CA GLN A 193 8.85 2.56 -15.84
C GLN A 193 8.27 1.20 -16.23
N LEU A 194 6.96 1.07 -16.10
CA LEU A 194 6.25 -0.14 -16.50
C LEU A 194 5.01 0.24 -17.31
N ILE A 195 4.84 -0.43 -18.44
CA ILE A 195 3.64 -0.25 -19.28
C ILE A 195 2.43 -0.85 -18.58
N VAL A 196 1.34 -0.11 -18.55
CA VAL A 196 0.05 -0.60 -18.07
C VAL A 196 -0.83 -0.93 -19.25
N ALA A 197 -1.29 -2.18 -19.32
CA ALA A 197 -2.10 -2.68 -20.41
C ALA A 197 -3.17 -3.67 -19.93
N GLU A 198 -4.29 -3.70 -20.64
CA GLU A 198 -5.36 -4.67 -20.46
C GLU A 198 -5.65 -5.32 -21.81
N ASP A 199 -5.51 -6.64 -21.90
CA ASP A 199 -5.66 -7.39 -23.15
C ASP A 199 -4.82 -6.81 -24.31
N ASN A 200 -3.59 -6.40 -24.01
CA ASN A 200 -2.66 -5.70 -24.89
C ASN A 200 -3.13 -4.29 -25.34
N SER A 201 -4.25 -3.78 -24.82
CA SER A 201 -4.69 -2.39 -25.03
C SER A 201 -3.95 -1.47 -24.06
N TYR A 202 -3.28 -0.46 -24.60
CA TYR A 202 -2.48 0.49 -23.84
C TYR A 202 -3.34 1.37 -22.93
N LYS A 203 -3.05 1.38 -21.62
CA LYS A 203 -3.74 2.19 -20.60
C LYS A 203 -2.89 3.36 -20.12
N GLY A 204 -1.56 3.22 -20.09
CA GLY A 204 -0.64 4.26 -19.62
C GLY A 204 0.69 3.70 -19.16
N VAL A 205 1.40 4.49 -18.39
CA VAL A 205 2.70 4.13 -17.78
C VAL A 205 2.64 4.42 -16.29
N ILE A 206 3.14 3.51 -15.48
CA ILE A 206 3.41 3.75 -14.06
C ILE A 206 4.92 3.96 -13.87
N HIS A 207 5.29 4.96 -13.08
CA HIS A 207 6.68 5.31 -12.82
C HIS A 207 7.06 5.05 -11.36
N LEU A 208 8.24 4.47 -11.11
CA LEU A 208 8.75 4.18 -9.77
C LEU A 208 8.66 5.38 -8.83
N HIS A 209 8.96 6.57 -9.32
CA HIS A 209 8.93 7.79 -8.50
C HIS A 209 7.54 8.12 -7.97
N ASP A 210 6.49 7.79 -8.71
CA ASP A 210 5.12 8.02 -8.26
C ASP A 210 4.72 7.00 -7.19
N ILE A 211 5.17 5.74 -7.32
CA ILE A 211 5.00 4.71 -6.27
C ILE A 211 5.69 5.14 -4.97
N LEU A 212 6.93 5.65 -5.06
CA LEU A 212 7.69 6.11 -3.89
C LEU A 212 7.01 7.30 -3.19
N LYS A 213 6.40 8.23 -3.93
CA LYS A 213 5.66 9.36 -3.35
C LYS A 213 4.44 8.91 -2.52
N GLU A 214 3.84 7.78 -2.86
CA GLU A 214 2.73 7.24 -2.08
C GLU A 214 3.15 6.64 -0.73
N GLY A 215 4.44 6.47 -0.48
CA GLY A 215 4.97 5.94 0.78
C GLY A 215 4.64 4.47 1.00
N ILE A 216 4.64 3.68 -0.07
CA ILE A 216 4.37 2.24 -0.04
C ILE A 216 5.62 1.44 0.37
N VAL A 217 6.78 2.08 0.30
CA VAL A 217 8.11 1.52 0.63
C VAL A 217 8.57 2.08 1.96
#